data_a1eeb1f69bc6778d137ea6a1a0c1b9e3
#
_entry.id   a1eeb1f69bc6778d137ea6a1a0c1b9e3
#
_cell.length_a   1.000
_cell.length_b   1.000
_cell.length_c   1.000
_cell.angle_alpha   90.00
_cell.angle_beta   90.00
_cell.angle_gamma   90.00
#
_symmetry.space_group_name_H-M   'P 1'
#
loop_
_entity.id
_entity.type
_entity.pdbx_description
1 polymer ?
#
loop_
_entity_poly.entity_id
_entity_poly.type
_entity_poly.pdbx_seq_one_letter_code
_entity_poly.pdbx_strand_id
1 'polypeptide(L)'
;MTDRKSPSLKRPRWKLLIWIEAILLVLWIILKKVPAVEEKGAGGAIDLLFVLLFIGVTLIWLLFLSRLRWKTRLISFAVILAALGLVKMDGHTGSFFPQFSWRWSKESAHEIPELTGKVAKEGTVIATQGSENFPRFLGAEMKNWVSDSLLPDQWYASQPKELWRKKIGEGWSSFSVAGSYAYTMEQRGETETTICYELMTGNAVWVHEEDVRFEESMGADGPRSTPTIADGKVFSLGATGILNCLDARTGSQLWGKNTLIEFDQNVPKWAKSCSPLVVDGKVIITLGKEARENLAAFDLTTGELQWRSGDYSSSYTSPVLATLAGK
;
A
#
# COMPACT_ATOMS: atom_id res chain seq x y z
N MET A 1 -9.91 -22.73 73.63
CA MET A 1 -9.26 -21.84 72.70
C MET A 1 -8.78 -22.69 71.53
N THR A 2 -9.52 -22.76 70.44
CA THR A 2 -9.18 -23.52 69.24
C THR A 2 -8.38 -22.61 68.32
N ASP A 3 -7.11 -22.94 68.23
CA ASP A 3 -6.15 -22.23 67.33
C ASP A 3 -6.53 -22.49 65.86
N ARG A 4 -7.27 -21.56 65.22
CA ARG A 4 -7.55 -21.58 63.79
C ARG A 4 -6.27 -21.20 63.07
N LYS A 5 -5.44 -22.16 62.65
CA LYS A 5 -4.35 -21.94 61.66
C LYS A 5 -4.92 -21.29 60.44
N SER A 6 -4.51 -20.06 60.19
CA SER A 6 -4.81 -19.36 58.94
C SER A 6 -4.33 -20.22 57.77
N PRO A 7 -5.12 -20.39 56.69
CA PRO A 7 -4.69 -21.19 55.53
C PRO A 7 -3.47 -20.54 54.89
N SER A 8 -2.35 -21.26 54.89
CA SER A 8 -1.12 -20.82 54.23
C SER A 8 -1.41 -20.56 52.75
N LEU A 9 -1.34 -19.32 52.32
CA LEU A 9 -1.45 -18.92 50.92
C LEU A 9 -0.33 -19.61 50.13
N LYS A 10 -0.67 -20.62 49.35
CA LYS A 10 0.27 -21.31 48.46
C LYS A 10 0.84 -20.27 47.46
N ARG A 11 2.17 -20.14 47.42
CA ARG A 11 2.85 -19.21 46.50
C ARG A 11 2.48 -19.50 45.04
N PRO A 12 2.26 -18.46 44.19
CA PRO A 12 2.01 -18.64 42.78
C PRO A 12 3.13 -19.41 42.06
N ARG A 13 2.79 -20.19 41.04
CA ARG A 13 3.75 -21.03 40.29
C ARG A 13 4.44 -20.22 39.17
N TRP A 14 5.06 -19.07 39.47
CA TRP A 14 5.75 -18.23 38.51
C TRP A 14 6.86 -18.96 37.74
N LYS A 15 7.60 -19.84 38.40
CA LYS A 15 8.69 -20.57 37.72
C LYS A 15 8.21 -21.37 36.52
N LEU A 16 7.02 -22.00 36.61
CA LEU A 16 6.46 -22.77 35.50
C LEU A 16 6.17 -21.89 34.27
N LEU A 17 5.55 -20.72 34.48
CA LEU A 17 5.28 -19.77 33.39
C LEU A 17 6.58 -19.29 32.75
N ILE A 18 7.53 -18.84 33.55
CA ILE A 18 8.82 -18.32 33.07
C ILE A 18 9.56 -19.38 32.24
N TRP A 19 9.57 -20.65 32.65
CA TRP A 19 10.22 -21.71 31.90
C TRP A 19 9.53 -21.97 30.54
N ILE A 20 8.20 -22.00 30.49
CA ILE A 20 7.46 -22.23 29.26
C ILE A 20 7.69 -21.06 28.27
N GLU A 21 7.60 -19.83 28.76
CA GLU A 21 7.83 -18.65 27.92
C GLU A 21 9.28 -18.53 27.45
N ALA A 22 10.25 -18.91 28.29
CA ALA A 22 11.66 -18.97 27.88
C ALA A 22 11.89 -20.00 26.77
N ILE A 23 11.25 -21.18 26.85
CA ILE A 23 11.32 -22.19 25.77
C ILE A 23 10.69 -21.65 24.49
N LEU A 24 9.51 -21.02 24.56
CA LEU A 24 8.87 -20.41 23.40
C LEU A 24 9.75 -19.33 22.76
N LEU A 25 10.39 -18.49 23.57
CA LEU A 25 11.31 -17.45 23.09
C LEU A 25 12.51 -18.06 22.35
N VAL A 26 13.12 -19.11 22.91
CA VAL A 26 14.24 -19.80 22.26
C VAL A 26 13.79 -20.43 20.93
N LEU A 27 12.63 -21.08 20.89
CA LEU A 27 12.09 -21.66 19.66
C LEU A 27 11.81 -20.58 18.62
N TRP A 28 11.24 -19.44 19.00
CA TRP A 28 11.02 -18.31 18.11
C TRP A 28 12.33 -17.80 17.50
N ILE A 29 13.37 -17.58 18.32
CA ILE A 29 14.70 -17.15 17.87
C ILE A 29 15.32 -18.17 16.89
N ILE A 30 15.19 -19.47 17.16
CA ILE A 30 15.70 -20.52 16.27
C ILE A 30 14.96 -20.49 14.94
N LEU A 31 13.63 -20.45 14.94
CA LEU A 31 12.83 -20.45 13.73
C LEU A 31 13.10 -19.21 12.85
N LYS A 32 13.34 -18.05 13.45
CA LYS A 32 13.70 -16.83 12.68
C LYS A 32 15.05 -16.95 11.96
N LYS A 33 15.95 -17.81 12.41
CA LYS A 33 17.26 -18.04 11.77
C LYS A 33 17.22 -19.12 10.70
N VAL A 34 16.07 -19.71 10.41
CA VAL A 34 15.92 -20.74 9.36
C VAL A 34 15.83 -20.02 7.99
N PRO A 35 16.76 -20.24 7.05
CA PRO A 35 16.77 -19.55 5.76
C PRO A 35 15.46 -19.69 4.97
N ALA A 36 14.81 -20.86 5.03
CA ALA A 36 13.53 -21.10 4.37
C ALA A 36 12.37 -20.22 4.88
N VAL A 37 12.48 -19.67 6.09
CA VAL A 37 11.48 -18.73 6.66
C VAL A 37 11.70 -17.34 6.07
N GLU A 38 12.96 -16.95 5.92
CA GLU A 38 13.37 -15.65 5.37
C GLU A 38 13.07 -15.58 3.86
N GLU A 39 13.45 -16.61 3.11
CA GLU A 39 13.20 -16.72 1.67
C GLU A 39 11.71 -16.73 1.29
N LYS A 40 10.85 -17.31 2.13
CA LYS A 40 9.39 -17.35 1.90
C LYS A 40 8.64 -16.15 2.44
N GLY A 41 9.30 -15.17 3.04
CA GLY A 41 8.66 -14.01 3.66
C GLY A 41 7.75 -14.35 4.85
N ALA A 42 7.88 -15.54 5.44
CA ALA A 42 7.01 -16.05 6.50
C ALA A 42 7.32 -15.48 7.90
N GLY A 43 8.31 -14.59 8.02
CA GLY A 43 8.77 -14.04 9.30
C GLY A 43 7.67 -13.38 10.12
N GLY A 44 6.81 -12.57 9.48
CA GLY A 44 5.70 -11.89 10.16
C GLY A 44 4.61 -12.83 10.66
N ALA A 45 4.27 -13.88 9.91
CA ALA A 45 3.31 -14.88 10.34
C ALA A 45 3.81 -15.67 11.56
N ILE A 46 5.11 -15.98 11.60
CA ILE A 46 5.75 -16.63 12.75
C ILE A 46 5.73 -15.70 13.97
N ASP A 47 6.03 -14.41 13.80
CA ASP A 47 5.96 -13.43 14.89
C ASP A 47 4.55 -13.38 15.48
N LEU A 48 3.52 -13.30 14.65
CA LEU A 48 2.12 -13.31 15.09
C LEU A 48 1.79 -14.60 15.85
N LEU A 49 2.18 -15.77 15.31
CA LEU A 49 1.94 -17.06 15.95
C LEU A 49 2.55 -17.10 17.37
N PHE A 50 3.80 -16.66 17.52
CA PHE A 50 4.44 -16.67 18.84
C PHE A 50 3.82 -15.66 19.79
N VAL A 51 3.42 -14.47 19.35
CA VAL A 51 2.66 -13.52 20.19
C VAL A 51 1.37 -14.14 20.68
N LEU A 52 0.61 -14.81 19.84
CA LEU A 52 -0.63 -15.51 20.24
C LEU A 52 -0.34 -16.66 21.20
N LEU A 53 0.75 -17.42 21.01
CA LEU A 53 1.16 -18.47 21.92
C LEU A 53 1.55 -17.92 23.31
N PHE A 54 2.33 -16.83 23.37
CA PHE A 54 2.67 -16.18 24.64
C PHE A 54 1.43 -15.71 25.39
N ILE A 55 0.51 -15.02 24.70
CA ILE A 55 -0.76 -14.57 25.30
C ILE A 55 -1.58 -15.79 25.79
N GLY A 56 -1.73 -16.80 24.95
CA GLY A 56 -2.48 -18.02 25.26
C GLY A 56 -1.93 -18.76 26.47
N VAL A 57 -0.61 -18.97 26.52
CA VAL A 57 0.08 -19.62 27.65
C VAL A 57 -0.10 -18.81 28.92
N THR A 58 0.06 -17.49 28.87
CA THR A 58 -0.14 -16.60 30.03
C THR A 58 -1.58 -16.68 30.55
N LEU A 59 -2.59 -16.67 29.65
CA LEU A 59 -4.00 -16.79 30.05
C LEU A 59 -4.33 -18.15 30.64
N ILE A 60 -3.85 -19.24 30.06
CA ILE A 60 -4.03 -20.61 30.61
C ILE A 60 -3.37 -20.72 31.97
N TRP A 61 -2.14 -20.23 32.09
CA TRP A 61 -1.45 -20.23 33.39
C TRP A 61 -2.22 -19.41 34.42
N LEU A 62 -2.67 -18.22 34.07
CA LEU A 62 -3.43 -17.32 34.94
C LEU A 62 -4.68 -18.01 35.48
N LEU A 63 -5.48 -18.59 34.60
CA LEU A 63 -6.77 -19.16 34.96
C LEU A 63 -6.66 -20.51 35.68
N PHE A 64 -5.74 -21.38 35.26
CA PHE A 64 -5.73 -22.78 35.73
C PHE A 64 -4.53 -23.13 36.60
N LEU A 65 -3.35 -22.56 36.39
CA LEU A 65 -2.10 -23.00 36.98
C LEU A 65 -1.51 -22.06 38.03
N SER A 66 -1.92 -20.78 38.06
CA SER A 66 -1.30 -19.71 38.85
C SER A 66 -1.40 -19.87 40.37
N ARG A 67 -2.38 -20.63 40.90
CA ARG A 67 -2.73 -20.72 42.32
C ARG A 67 -3.11 -19.39 42.98
N LEU A 68 -3.39 -18.36 42.20
CA LEU A 68 -3.94 -17.10 42.70
C LEU A 68 -5.36 -17.29 43.20
N ARG A 69 -5.85 -16.38 44.03
CA ARG A 69 -7.27 -16.35 44.42
C ARG A 69 -8.14 -16.21 43.19
N TRP A 70 -9.26 -16.92 43.13
CA TRP A 70 -10.11 -16.94 41.93
C TRP A 70 -10.58 -15.54 41.49
N LYS A 71 -10.89 -14.63 42.44
CA LYS A 71 -11.23 -13.23 42.17
C LYS A 71 -10.09 -12.50 41.45
N THR A 72 -8.85 -12.68 41.91
CA THR A 72 -7.66 -12.10 41.29
C THR A 72 -7.48 -12.61 39.85
N ARG A 73 -7.69 -13.92 39.60
CA ARG A 73 -7.59 -14.50 38.26
C ARG A 73 -8.60 -13.86 37.30
N LEU A 74 -9.88 -13.76 37.73
CA LEU A 74 -10.94 -13.18 36.92
C LEU A 74 -10.71 -11.68 36.66
N ILE A 75 -10.27 -10.94 37.67
CA ILE A 75 -9.95 -9.51 37.51
C ILE A 75 -8.79 -9.35 36.52
N SER A 76 -7.68 -10.09 36.70
CA SER A 76 -6.54 -10.01 35.79
C SER A 76 -6.90 -10.43 34.37
N PHE A 77 -7.72 -11.48 34.22
CA PHE A 77 -8.22 -11.90 32.91
C PHE A 77 -9.07 -10.82 32.25
N ALA A 78 -9.99 -10.21 32.99
CA ALA A 78 -10.83 -9.13 32.50
C ALA A 78 -10.00 -7.89 32.08
N VAL A 79 -8.96 -7.54 32.85
CA VAL A 79 -8.05 -6.43 32.53
C VAL A 79 -7.26 -6.72 31.24
N ILE A 80 -6.75 -7.95 31.06
CA ILE A 80 -6.04 -8.34 29.83
C ILE A 80 -6.99 -8.26 28.63
N LEU A 81 -8.21 -8.81 28.75
CA LEU A 81 -9.19 -8.73 27.66
C LEU A 81 -9.59 -7.28 27.33
N ALA A 82 -9.77 -6.45 28.37
CA ALA A 82 -10.06 -5.03 28.17
C ALA A 82 -8.89 -4.34 27.43
N ALA A 83 -7.65 -4.59 27.84
CA ALA A 83 -6.46 -4.03 27.18
C ALA A 83 -6.35 -4.46 25.71
N LEU A 84 -6.60 -5.75 25.41
CA LEU A 84 -6.65 -6.24 24.03
C LEU A 84 -7.80 -5.61 23.23
N GLY A 85 -8.94 -5.37 23.87
CA GLY A 85 -10.09 -4.69 23.25
C GLY A 85 -9.86 -3.22 22.92
N LEU A 86 -8.83 -2.57 23.47
CA LEU A 86 -8.47 -1.18 23.17
C LEU A 86 -7.63 -1.03 21.91
N VAL A 87 -7.10 -2.14 21.40
CA VAL A 87 -6.28 -2.19 20.19
C VAL A 87 -7.15 -2.63 19.01
N LYS A 88 -6.97 -2.00 17.85
CA LYS A 88 -7.51 -2.45 16.57
C LYS A 88 -6.37 -2.89 15.66
N MET A 89 -6.66 -3.80 14.75
CA MET A 89 -5.75 -4.17 13.67
C MET A 89 -6.13 -3.34 12.44
N ASP A 90 -5.18 -2.57 11.93
CA ASP A 90 -5.38 -1.67 10.79
C ASP A 90 -5.03 -2.33 9.45
N GLY A 91 -4.39 -3.50 9.46
CA GLY A 91 -3.98 -4.23 8.27
C GLY A 91 -2.71 -5.03 8.51
N HIS A 92 -2.04 -5.38 7.42
CA HIS A 92 -0.78 -6.12 7.44
C HIS A 92 0.28 -5.42 6.61
N THR A 93 1.53 -5.57 6.98
CA THR A 93 2.66 -5.24 6.09
C THR A 93 2.76 -6.29 4.97
N GLY A 94 3.49 -5.96 3.89
CA GLY A 94 3.77 -6.94 2.82
C GLY A 94 4.45 -8.24 3.29
N SER A 95 4.99 -8.25 4.51
CA SER A 95 5.55 -9.44 5.20
C SER A 95 4.56 -10.13 6.13
N PHE A 96 3.25 -9.88 5.99
CA PHE A 96 2.17 -10.40 6.85
C PHE A 96 2.30 -10.01 8.33
N PHE A 97 3.06 -8.98 8.66
CA PHE A 97 3.13 -8.49 10.02
C PHE A 97 1.93 -7.59 10.31
N PRO A 98 1.07 -7.91 11.32
CA PRO A 98 -0.11 -7.12 11.61
C PRO A 98 0.30 -5.73 12.12
N GLN A 99 -0.37 -4.72 11.63
CA GLN A 99 -0.26 -3.35 12.14
C GLN A 99 -1.36 -3.11 13.14
N PHE A 100 -1.00 -2.58 14.30
CA PHE A 100 -1.92 -2.31 15.38
C PHE A 100 -1.93 -0.83 15.70
N SER A 101 -3.13 -0.31 15.97
CA SER A 101 -3.32 1.04 16.52
C SER A 101 -4.30 1.03 17.69
N TRP A 102 -4.38 2.14 18.40
CA TRP A 102 -5.40 2.33 19.41
C TRP A 102 -6.74 2.64 18.75
N ARG A 103 -7.85 2.10 19.28
CA ARG A 103 -9.20 2.34 18.71
C ARG A 103 -9.60 3.81 18.61
N TRP A 104 -8.98 4.67 19.37
CA TRP A 104 -9.21 6.12 19.36
C TRP A 104 -8.12 6.92 18.62
N SER A 105 -7.12 6.27 18.03
CA SER A 105 -6.18 6.99 17.17
C SER A 105 -6.90 7.47 15.92
N LYS A 106 -6.78 8.76 15.66
CA LYS A 106 -7.28 9.34 14.41
C LYS A 106 -6.39 8.89 13.27
N GLU A 107 -6.99 8.37 12.23
CA GLU A 107 -6.31 8.04 10.99
C GLU A 107 -6.16 9.30 10.15
N SER A 108 -5.03 9.99 10.32
CA SER A 108 -4.75 11.23 9.58
C SER A 108 -4.53 11.03 8.07
N ALA A 109 -4.41 9.77 7.63
CA ALA A 109 -4.23 9.43 6.22
C ALA A 109 -5.53 9.39 5.42
N HIS A 110 -6.70 9.40 6.10
CA HIS A 110 -8.01 9.39 5.43
C HIS A 110 -8.48 10.79 5.03
N GLU A 111 -7.85 11.84 5.58
CA GLU A 111 -8.22 13.20 5.22
C GLU A 111 -7.55 13.59 3.89
N ILE A 112 -8.34 14.17 2.99
CA ILE A 112 -7.81 14.76 1.75
C ILE A 112 -6.91 15.94 2.14
N PRO A 113 -5.69 16.07 1.57
CA PRO A 113 -4.77 17.13 1.93
C PRO A 113 -5.32 18.50 1.52
N GLU A 114 -5.05 19.49 2.35
CA GLU A 114 -5.33 20.89 1.96
C GLU A 114 -4.52 21.28 0.72
N LEU A 115 -5.18 21.94 -0.22
CA LEU A 115 -4.55 22.45 -1.44
C LEU A 115 -3.76 23.73 -1.11
N THR A 116 -2.48 23.59 -0.89
CA THR A 116 -1.57 24.71 -0.54
C THR A 116 -0.54 24.99 -1.63
N GLY A 117 -0.48 24.14 -2.65
CA GLY A 117 0.39 24.30 -3.80
C GLY A 117 -0.15 25.37 -4.78
N LYS A 118 0.75 25.90 -5.59
CA LYS A 118 0.38 26.82 -6.66
C LYS A 118 0.08 26.05 -7.92
N VAL A 119 -1.15 26.16 -8.41
CA VAL A 119 -1.51 25.64 -9.73
C VAL A 119 -0.60 26.27 -10.79
N ALA A 120 -0.08 25.47 -11.70
CA ALA A 120 0.75 25.99 -12.78
C ALA A 120 -0.01 27.08 -13.57
N LYS A 121 0.69 28.15 -13.91
CA LYS A 121 0.09 29.26 -14.66
C LYS A 121 -0.48 28.77 -15.98
N GLU A 122 -1.54 29.42 -16.42
CA GLU A 122 -2.11 29.17 -17.75
C GLU A 122 -1.04 29.35 -18.83
N GLY A 123 -0.96 28.42 -19.77
CA GLY A 123 0.10 28.38 -20.79
C GLY A 123 1.41 27.71 -20.35
N THR A 124 1.57 27.30 -19.08
CA THR A 124 2.73 26.50 -18.68
C THR A 124 2.63 25.10 -19.29
N VAL A 125 3.55 24.77 -20.18
CA VAL A 125 3.70 23.40 -20.69
C VAL A 125 4.39 22.57 -19.61
N ILE A 126 3.73 21.53 -19.14
CA ILE A 126 4.37 20.54 -18.27
C ILE A 126 5.23 19.67 -19.18
N ALA A 127 6.54 19.95 -19.16
CA ALA A 127 7.49 19.23 -19.99
C ALA A 127 7.56 17.77 -19.55
N THR A 128 7.30 16.85 -20.47
CA THR A 128 7.43 15.40 -20.24
C THR A 128 8.73 14.84 -20.81
N GLN A 129 9.51 15.67 -21.52
CA GLN A 129 10.79 15.32 -22.10
C GLN A 129 11.93 15.99 -21.33
N GLY A 130 13.00 15.26 -21.14
CA GLY A 130 14.21 15.68 -20.42
C GLY A 130 14.68 14.60 -19.46
N SER A 131 15.98 14.55 -19.18
CA SER A 131 16.61 13.54 -18.31
C SER A 131 16.12 13.58 -16.86
N GLU A 132 15.52 14.70 -16.46
CA GLU A 132 15.01 14.89 -15.09
C GLU A 132 13.56 14.40 -14.88
N ASN A 133 12.88 13.97 -15.96
CA ASN A 133 11.49 13.52 -15.88
C ASN A 133 11.39 12.01 -15.74
N PHE A 134 10.43 11.60 -14.92
CA PHE A 134 10.04 10.19 -14.73
C PHE A 134 8.53 10.06 -14.98
N PRO A 135 8.06 10.24 -16.24
CA PRO A 135 6.67 10.54 -16.55
C PRO A 135 5.72 9.34 -16.46
N ARG A 136 6.21 8.15 -16.17
CA ARG A 136 5.44 6.89 -16.11
C ARG A 136 6.13 5.83 -15.29
N PHE A 137 5.42 4.73 -15.05
CA PHE A 137 6.01 3.52 -14.46
C PHE A 137 7.24 3.08 -15.26
N LEU A 138 8.34 2.76 -14.57
CA LEU A 138 9.66 2.43 -15.13
C LEU A 138 10.38 3.57 -15.87
N GLY A 139 9.90 4.81 -15.74
CA GLY A 139 10.54 5.99 -16.32
C GLY A 139 10.26 6.21 -17.80
N ALA A 140 10.87 7.23 -18.40
CA ALA A 140 10.62 7.63 -19.78
C ALA A 140 10.91 6.51 -20.79
N GLU A 141 12.00 5.77 -20.58
CA GLU A 141 12.44 4.67 -21.44
C GLU A 141 11.94 3.28 -20.98
N MET A 142 11.10 3.21 -19.94
CA MET A 142 10.59 1.96 -19.34
C MET A 142 11.69 0.98 -18.90
N LYS A 143 12.84 1.48 -18.50
CA LYS A 143 14.01 0.68 -18.10
C LYS A 143 14.29 0.70 -16.61
N ASN A 144 13.50 1.42 -15.83
CA ASN A 144 13.67 1.61 -14.38
C ASN A 144 15.08 2.12 -13.97
N TRP A 145 15.71 2.90 -14.82
CA TRP A 145 16.97 3.57 -14.51
C TRP A 145 17.04 4.95 -15.21
N VAL A 146 17.86 5.83 -14.65
CA VAL A 146 18.11 7.18 -15.21
C VAL A 146 19.57 7.23 -15.60
N SER A 147 19.84 7.54 -16.89
CA SER A 147 21.18 7.43 -17.49
C SER A 147 22.19 8.45 -16.98
N ASP A 148 21.76 9.63 -16.63
CA ASP A 148 22.65 10.73 -16.24
C ASP A 148 22.42 11.14 -14.76
N SER A 149 22.42 10.15 -13.87
CA SER A 149 22.25 10.45 -12.46
C SER A 149 23.43 11.25 -11.95
N LEU A 150 23.20 12.49 -11.56
CA LEU A 150 24.12 13.33 -10.81
C LEU A 150 24.28 12.84 -9.35
N LEU A 151 24.02 11.56 -9.11
CA LEU A 151 24.18 10.96 -7.79
C LEU A 151 25.67 10.85 -7.48
N PRO A 152 26.11 11.34 -6.32
CA PRO A 152 27.52 11.23 -5.96
C PRO A 152 27.90 9.76 -5.78
N ASP A 153 29.06 9.35 -6.30
CA ASP A 153 29.60 7.99 -6.17
C ASP A 153 29.78 7.55 -4.70
N GLN A 154 29.79 8.50 -3.79
CA GLN A 154 29.98 8.29 -2.37
C GLN A 154 28.74 8.69 -1.56
N TRP A 155 27.68 7.94 -1.66
CA TRP A 155 26.44 8.11 -0.86
C TRP A 155 26.69 8.19 0.64
N TYR A 156 27.66 7.42 1.15
CA TYR A 156 28.00 7.39 2.58
C TYR A 156 28.65 8.68 3.07
N ALA A 157 29.33 9.40 2.18
CA ALA A 157 30.00 10.66 2.51
C ALA A 157 29.10 11.88 2.29
N SER A 158 28.15 11.79 1.37
CA SER A 158 27.22 12.86 1.03
C SER A 158 25.80 12.33 0.95
N GLN A 159 25.16 12.18 2.11
CA GLN A 159 23.78 11.73 2.19
C GLN A 159 22.81 12.78 1.60
N PRO A 160 21.76 12.35 0.85
CA PRO A 160 20.76 13.27 0.34
C PRO A 160 20.05 13.98 1.51
N LYS A 161 19.80 15.26 1.32
CA LYS A 161 19.03 16.06 2.28
C LYS A 161 17.54 15.77 2.08
N GLU A 162 16.84 15.39 3.16
CA GLU A 162 15.39 15.32 3.16
C GLU A 162 14.82 16.73 3.01
N LEU A 163 14.01 16.96 1.97
CA LEU A 163 13.33 18.23 1.74
C LEU A 163 12.00 18.29 2.48
N TRP A 164 11.24 17.20 2.42
CA TRP A 164 9.96 17.06 3.10
C TRP A 164 9.60 15.58 3.29
N ARG A 165 8.67 15.34 4.22
CA ARG A 165 8.05 14.05 4.48
C ARG A 165 6.59 14.24 4.81
N LYS A 166 5.69 13.54 4.13
CA LYS A 166 4.24 13.59 4.37
C LYS A 166 3.66 12.19 4.48
N LYS A 167 2.61 12.06 5.28
CA LYS A 167 1.76 10.88 5.23
C LYS A 167 0.88 10.97 4.00
N ILE A 168 0.81 9.90 3.26
CA ILE A 168 -0.09 9.71 2.12
C ILE A 168 -1.18 8.71 2.49
N GLY A 169 -2.21 8.58 1.65
CA GLY A 169 -3.22 7.54 1.76
C GLY A 169 -2.67 6.15 1.49
N GLU A 170 -3.52 5.15 1.60
CA GLU A 170 -3.18 3.76 1.32
C GLU A 170 -2.99 3.55 -0.19
N GLY A 171 -2.14 2.60 -0.56
CA GLY A 171 -1.89 2.24 -1.95
C GLY A 171 -0.45 1.83 -2.23
N TRP A 172 -0.23 1.38 -3.46
CA TRP A 172 1.06 0.90 -3.97
C TRP A 172 1.52 1.69 -5.20
N SER A 173 0.84 2.80 -5.51
CA SER A 173 1.21 3.67 -6.61
C SER A 173 2.59 4.26 -6.40
N SER A 174 3.42 4.25 -7.42
CA SER A 174 4.65 5.03 -7.44
C SER A 174 4.36 6.47 -7.83
N PHE A 175 5.36 7.32 -7.76
CA PHE A 175 5.30 8.68 -8.28
C PHE A 175 5.71 8.73 -9.76
N SER A 176 4.97 9.53 -10.53
CA SER A 176 5.43 10.02 -11.83
C SER A 176 5.81 11.49 -11.70
N VAL A 177 6.89 11.89 -12.34
CA VAL A 177 7.45 13.24 -12.22
C VAL A 177 7.54 13.89 -13.60
N ALA A 178 7.02 15.11 -13.70
CA ALA A 178 7.16 15.96 -14.89
C ALA A 178 7.37 17.41 -14.47
N GLY A 179 8.52 17.96 -14.81
CA GLY A 179 8.94 19.29 -14.38
C GLY A 179 8.98 19.42 -12.86
N SER A 180 8.26 20.40 -12.34
CA SER A 180 8.21 20.66 -10.88
C SER A 180 7.10 19.92 -10.15
N TYR A 181 6.47 18.92 -10.75
CA TYR A 181 5.31 18.25 -10.20
C TYR A 181 5.49 16.74 -10.12
N ALA A 182 4.97 16.16 -9.04
CA ALA A 182 4.92 14.72 -8.80
C ALA A 182 3.46 14.26 -8.68
N TYR A 183 3.12 13.16 -9.33
CA TYR A 183 1.76 12.64 -9.40
C TYR A 183 1.72 11.21 -8.88
N THR A 184 0.72 10.91 -8.06
CA THR A 184 0.50 9.56 -7.53
C THR A 184 -0.99 9.29 -7.33
N MET A 185 -1.32 8.07 -6.94
CA MET A 185 -2.68 7.69 -6.55
C MET A 185 -2.68 7.17 -5.12
N GLU A 186 -3.75 7.45 -4.41
CA GLU A 186 -3.90 7.11 -2.99
C GLU A 186 -5.36 6.77 -2.67
N GLN A 187 -5.58 5.86 -1.71
CA GLN A 187 -6.90 5.63 -1.10
C GLN A 187 -6.97 6.44 0.19
N ARG A 188 -7.98 7.30 0.32
CA ARG A 188 -8.24 8.11 1.50
C ARG A 188 -9.65 7.86 2.01
N GLY A 189 -9.79 6.95 2.97
CA GLY A 189 -11.10 6.49 3.43
C GLY A 189 -11.87 5.83 2.29
N GLU A 190 -13.06 6.32 1.99
CA GLU A 190 -13.94 5.78 0.93
C GLU A 190 -13.60 6.31 -0.47
N THR A 191 -12.59 7.18 -0.59
CA THR A 191 -12.28 7.89 -1.84
C THR A 191 -10.92 7.47 -2.38
N GLU A 192 -10.87 7.00 -3.64
CA GLU A 192 -9.62 6.83 -4.39
C GLU A 192 -9.26 8.15 -5.07
N THR A 193 -8.03 8.60 -4.91
CA THR A 193 -7.58 9.91 -5.39
C THR A 193 -6.40 9.83 -6.33
N THR A 194 -6.36 10.70 -7.33
CA THR A 194 -5.15 11.05 -8.08
C THR A 194 -4.71 12.43 -7.63
N ILE A 195 -3.47 12.54 -7.15
CA ILE A 195 -2.96 13.77 -6.51
C ILE A 195 -1.72 14.27 -7.24
N CYS A 196 -1.64 15.59 -7.40
CA CYS A 196 -0.46 16.31 -7.84
C CYS A 196 0.17 17.04 -6.67
N TYR A 197 1.46 16.81 -6.46
CA TYR A 197 2.28 17.50 -5.47
C TYR A 197 3.33 18.39 -6.14
N GLU A 198 3.60 19.54 -5.56
CA GLU A 198 4.78 20.33 -5.91
C GLU A 198 6.03 19.61 -5.42
N LEU A 199 6.94 19.29 -6.32
CA LEU A 199 8.09 18.40 -6.06
C LEU A 199 9.01 18.90 -4.96
N MET A 200 9.23 20.22 -4.86
CA MET A 200 10.17 20.82 -3.90
C MET A 200 9.60 21.00 -2.50
N THR A 201 8.28 21.10 -2.36
CA THR A 201 7.62 21.41 -1.07
C THR A 201 6.74 20.27 -0.56
N GLY A 202 6.34 19.36 -1.45
CA GLY A 202 5.35 18.34 -1.17
C GLY A 202 3.94 18.88 -0.91
N ASN A 203 3.66 20.13 -1.25
CA ASN A 203 2.33 20.68 -1.13
C ASN A 203 1.42 20.15 -2.21
N ALA A 204 0.19 19.76 -1.85
CA ALA A 204 -0.81 19.33 -2.82
C ALA A 204 -1.24 20.54 -3.67
N VAL A 205 -1.20 20.35 -4.99
CA VAL A 205 -1.57 21.36 -5.98
C VAL A 205 -3.02 21.17 -6.40
N TRP A 206 -3.39 19.94 -6.69
CA TRP A 206 -4.77 19.53 -6.98
C TRP A 206 -5.00 18.07 -6.59
N VAL A 207 -6.24 17.73 -6.38
CA VAL A 207 -6.73 16.37 -6.10
C VAL A 207 -7.91 16.11 -7.04
N HIS A 208 -7.92 14.95 -7.68
CA HIS A 208 -9.06 14.39 -8.37
C HIS A 208 -9.56 13.18 -7.58
N GLU A 209 -10.85 13.11 -7.33
CA GLU A 209 -11.49 12.17 -6.41
C GLU A 209 -12.46 11.25 -7.16
N GLU A 210 -12.42 9.95 -6.82
CA GLU A 210 -13.41 8.96 -7.22
C GLU A 210 -14.02 8.35 -5.96
N ASP A 211 -15.34 8.34 -5.87
CA ASP A 211 -16.08 7.79 -4.73
C ASP A 211 -16.12 6.25 -4.81
N VAL A 212 -14.97 5.65 -4.70
CA VAL A 212 -14.76 4.21 -4.74
C VAL A 212 -13.66 3.79 -3.78
N ARG A 213 -13.83 2.60 -3.18
CA ARG A 213 -12.84 1.98 -2.30
C ARG A 213 -12.47 0.59 -2.80
N PHE A 214 -11.21 0.27 -2.75
CA PHE A 214 -10.70 -1.09 -2.89
C PHE A 214 -10.06 -1.54 -1.61
N GLU A 215 -10.53 -2.68 -1.09
CA GLU A 215 -10.00 -3.33 0.12
C GLU A 215 -9.54 -4.74 -0.20
N GLU A 216 -8.37 -5.10 0.32
CA GLU A 216 -7.87 -6.47 0.24
C GLU A 216 -6.98 -6.79 1.45
N SER A 217 -7.39 -7.81 2.21
CA SER A 217 -6.78 -8.15 3.50
C SER A 217 -5.33 -8.64 3.44
N MET A 218 -4.88 -9.18 2.30
CA MET A 218 -3.51 -9.72 2.15
C MET A 218 -2.57 -8.79 1.40
N GLY A 219 -3.10 -8.00 0.47
CA GLY A 219 -2.32 -7.13 -0.40
C GLY A 219 -2.45 -5.65 -0.08
N ALA A 220 -3.07 -5.31 1.06
CA ALA A 220 -3.43 -3.96 1.48
C ALA A 220 -4.38 -3.23 0.53
N ASP A 221 -4.88 -2.10 0.94
CA ASP A 221 -5.92 -1.33 0.26
C ASP A 221 -5.36 -0.38 -0.80
N GLY A 222 -6.24 0.15 -1.63
CA GLY A 222 -6.02 1.26 -2.52
C GLY A 222 -5.38 0.94 -3.87
N PRO A 223 -5.08 1.99 -4.65
CA PRO A 223 -4.59 1.89 -6.02
C PRO A 223 -3.17 1.32 -6.10
N ARG A 224 -2.90 0.64 -7.22
CA ARG A 224 -1.62 -0.05 -7.45
C ARG A 224 -0.92 0.40 -8.71
N SER A 225 -1.64 1.09 -9.59
CA SER A 225 -1.05 1.61 -10.81
C SER A 225 -0.34 2.95 -10.56
N THR A 226 0.63 3.25 -11.39
CA THR A 226 1.32 4.54 -11.40
C THR A 226 0.73 5.39 -12.52
N PRO A 227 0.36 6.64 -12.27
CA PRO A 227 -0.13 7.54 -13.32
C PRO A 227 0.90 7.71 -14.45
N THR A 228 0.44 7.90 -15.66
CA THR A 228 1.30 8.24 -16.80
C THR A 228 1.01 9.66 -17.28
N ILE A 229 2.06 10.44 -17.48
CA ILE A 229 1.98 11.83 -17.92
C ILE A 229 2.42 11.91 -19.37
N ALA A 230 1.55 12.43 -20.22
CA ALA A 230 1.86 12.66 -21.63
C ALA A 230 1.00 13.82 -22.17
N ASP A 231 1.56 14.63 -23.05
CA ASP A 231 0.86 15.71 -23.78
C ASP A 231 0.02 16.63 -22.85
N GLY A 232 0.58 16.99 -21.69
CA GLY A 232 -0.09 17.86 -20.71
C GLY A 232 -1.27 17.20 -19.97
N LYS A 233 -1.40 15.87 -20.08
CA LYS A 233 -2.45 15.07 -19.44
C LYS A 233 -1.86 14.05 -18.47
N VAL A 234 -2.66 13.67 -17.49
CA VAL A 234 -2.38 12.57 -16.56
C VAL A 234 -3.39 11.46 -16.81
N PHE A 235 -2.90 10.26 -17.06
CA PHE A 235 -3.70 9.06 -17.22
C PHE A 235 -3.55 8.20 -15.97
N SER A 236 -4.62 8.02 -15.20
CA SER A 236 -4.64 7.19 -14.00
C SER A 236 -5.62 6.05 -14.17
N LEU A 237 -5.24 4.85 -13.70
CA LEU A 237 -6.10 3.68 -13.67
C LEU A 237 -6.27 3.21 -12.24
N GLY A 238 -7.46 3.38 -11.70
CA GLY A 238 -7.80 3.03 -10.32
C GLY A 238 -7.86 1.52 -10.07
N ALA A 239 -7.83 1.15 -8.82
CA ALA A 239 -7.93 -0.24 -8.34
C ALA A 239 -9.18 -0.95 -8.86
N THR A 240 -10.29 -0.20 -8.96
CA THR A 240 -11.61 -0.66 -9.42
C THR A 240 -11.82 -0.51 -10.94
N GLY A 241 -10.76 -0.19 -11.68
CA GLY A 241 -10.79 -0.12 -13.15
C GLY A 241 -11.28 1.19 -13.74
N ILE A 242 -11.36 2.26 -12.96
CA ILE A 242 -11.68 3.60 -13.48
C ILE A 242 -10.43 4.17 -14.13
N LEU A 243 -10.52 4.40 -15.44
CA LEU A 243 -9.47 5.03 -16.24
C LEU A 243 -9.84 6.50 -16.45
N ASN A 244 -8.99 7.39 -15.94
CA ASN A 244 -9.16 8.84 -16.08
C ASN A 244 -8.09 9.46 -16.97
N CYS A 245 -8.49 10.45 -17.74
CA CYS A 245 -7.62 11.43 -18.38
C CYS A 245 -7.90 12.79 -17.74
N LEU A 246 -6.89 13.32 -17.06
CA LEU A 246 -6.97 14.57 -16.33
C LEU A 246 -6.06 15.62 -17.00
N ASP A 247 -6.43 16.88 -16.94
CA ASP A 247 -5.51 17.98 -17.25
C ASP A 247 -4.40 17.99 -16.20
N ALA A 248 -3.15 17.87 -16.63
CA ALA A 248 -2.02 17.71 -15.71
C ALA A 248 -1.78 18.95 -14.82
N ARG A 249 -2.25 20.10 -15.23
CA ARG A 249 -2.07 21.37 -14.52
C ARG A 249 -3.15 21.61 -13.48
N THR A 250 -4.40 21.20 -13.75
CA THR A 250 -5.56 21.55 -12.93
C THR A 250 -6.21 20.37 -12.23
N GLY A 251 -5.93 19.13 -12.67
CA GLY A 251 -6.62 17.93 -12.20
C GLY A 251 -8.04 17.77 -12.74
N SER A 252 -8.49 18.68 -13.60
CA SER A 252 -9.84 18.60 -14.19
C SER A 252 -9.94 17.38 -15.10
N GLN A 253 -11.01 16.59 -14.93
CA GLN A 253 -11.27 15.43 -15.77
C GLN A 253 -11.63 15.88 -17.20
N LEU A 254 -10.88 15.41 -18.17
CA LEU A 254 -11.14 15.60 -19.59
C LEU A 254 -12.06 14.50 -20.12
N TRP A 255 -11.80 13.26 -19.71
CA TRP A 255 -12.68 12.12 -19.90
C TRP A 255 -12.37 11.04 -18.86
N GLY A 256 -13.35 10.19 -18.60
CA GLY A 256 -13.21 9.07 -17.67
C GLY A 256 -14.13 7.92 -18.06
N LYS A 257 -13.77 6.70 -17.69
CA LYS A 257 -14.58 5.52 -17.93
C LYS A 257 -14.26 4.39 -16.97
N ASN A 258 -15.27 3.62 -16.59
CA ASN A 258 -15.06 2.40 -15.84
C ASN A 258 -14.83 1.24 -16.81
N THR A 259 -13.59 0.83 -16.98
CA THR A 259 -13.19 -0.21 -17.93
C THR A 259 -13.69 -1.60 -17.55
N LEU A 260 -13.95 -1.85 -16.27
CA LEU A 260 -14.50 -3.15 -15.84
C LEU A 260 -15.99 -3.25 -16.19
N ILE A 261 -16.76 -2.17 -16.02
CA ILE A 261 -18.17 -2.14 -16.43
C ILE A 261 -18.28 -2.18 -17.95
N GLU A 262 -17.48 -1.38 -18.67
CA GLU A 262 -17.53 -1.29 -20.15
C GLU A 262 -17.25 -2.65 -20.79
N PHE A 263 -16.39 -3.48 -20.19
CA PHE A 263 -16.01 -4.79 -20.73
C PHE A 263 -16.57 -5.99 -19.99
N ASP A 264 -17.59 -5.77 -19.14
CA ASP A 264 -18.24 -6.81 -18.33
C ASP A 264 -17.23 -7.67 -17.53
N GLN A 265 -16.34 -6.99 -16.80
CA GLN A 265 -15.27 -7.61 -16.02
C GLN A 265 -15.48 -7.40 -14.53
N ASN A 266 -15.05 -8.36 -13.73
CA ASN A 266 -14.99 -8.22 -12.28
C ASN A 266 -13.70 -7.52 -11.85
N VAL A 267 -13.73 -6.88 -10.67
CA VAL A 267 -12.51 -6.38 -10.03
C VAL A 267 -11.58 -7.55 -9.76
N PRO A 268 -10.33 -7.54 -10.27
CA PRO A 268 -9.38 -8.60 -9.98
C PRO A 268 -9.09 -8.71 -8.49
N LYS A 269 -8.81 -9.92 -8.00
CA LYS A 269 -8.53 -10.15 -6.57
C LYS A 269 -7.52 -9.17 -5.97
N TRP A 270 -6.48 -8.83 -6.72
CA TRP A 270 -5.40 -7.93 -6.30
C TRP A 270 -5.52 -6.54 -6.94
N ALA A 271 -6.71 -6.08 -7.22
CA ALA A 271 -7.01 -4.83 -7.92
C ALA A 271 -6.52 -4.75 -9.38
N LYS A 272 -6.91 -3.72 -10.10
CA LYS A 272 -6.21 -3.29 -11.33
C LYS A 272 -4.88 -2.68 -10.94
N SER A 273 -3.79 -3.16 -11.53
CA SER A 273 -2.43 -2.74 -11.17
C SER A 273 -1.57 -2.34 -12.36
N CYS A 274 -2.06 -2.48 -13.59
CA CYS A 274 -1.32 -2.02 -14.74
C CYS A 274 -1.28 -0.50 -14.79
N SER A 275 -0.10 0.06 -14.99
CA SER A 275 0.07 1.49 -15.29
C SER A 275 -0.22 1.73 -16.76
N PRO A 276 -0.98 2.78 -17.14
CA PRO A 276 -1.30 3.08 -18.53
C PRO A 276 -0.04 3.32 -19.38
N LEU A 277 0.00 2.74 -20.58
CA LEU A 277 1.02 3.05 -21.57
C LEU A 277 0.45 4.07 -22.57
N VAL A 278 1.14 5.18 -22.76
CA VAL A 278 0.79 6.16 -23.80
C VAL A 278 1.80 6.05 -24.94
N VAL A 279 1.28 5.77 -26.14
CA VAL A 279 2.06 5.66 -27.37
C VAL A 279 1.18 5.92 -28.59
N ASP A 280 1.70 6.62 -29.59
CA ASP A 280 1.04 6.91 -30.87
C ASP A 280 -0.40 7.44 -30.74
N GLY A 281 -0.60 8.41 -29.83
CA GLY A 281 -1.92 9.02 -29.60
C GLY A 281 -2.94 8.11 -28.94
N LYS A 282 -2.49 7.03 -28.28
CA LYS A 282 -3.35 6.05 -27.63
C LYS A 282 -2.93 5.82 -26.18
N VAL A 283 -3.93 5.51 -25.36
CA VAL A 283 -3.75 5.02 -24.00
C VAL A 283 -4.03 3.52 -23.99
N ILE A 284 -3.04 2.72 -23.66
CA ILE A 284 -3.13 1.25 -23.67
C ILE A 284 -3.11 0.75 -22.24
N ILE A 285 -4.07 -0.12 -21.89
CA ILE A 285 -4.16 -0.80 -20.60
C ILE A 285 -4.39 -2.29 -20.78
N THR A 286 -4.11 -3.07 -19.72
CA THR A 286 -4.57 -4.46 -19.65
C THR A 286 -6.00 -4.49 -19.12
N LEU A 287 -6.84 -5.36 -19.68
CA LEU A 287 -8.19 -5.64 -19.23
C LEU A 287 -8.22 -6.72 -18.12
N GLY A 288 -9.39 -7.14 -17.68
CA GLY A 288 -9.56 -8.13 -16.63
C GLY A 288 -9.15 -9.56 -17.00
N LYS A 289 -9.12 -10.44 -16.00
CA LYS A 289 -8.61 -11.83 -16.09
C LYS A 289 -9.35 -12.71 -17.10
N GLU A 290 -10.61 -12.41 -17.39
CA GLU A 290 -11.48 -13.26 -18.21
C GLU A 290 -11.60 -12.80 -19.68
N ALA A 291 -11.00 -11.66 -20.01
CA ALA A 291 -11.07 -11.15 -21.38
C ALA A 291 -10.15 -11.96 -22.32
N ARG A 292 -10.69 -12.45 -23.42
CA ARG A 292 -9.89 -13.01 -24.51
C ARG A 292 -9.02 -11.94 -25.19
N GLU A 293 -9.46 -10.69 -25.14
CA GLU A 293 -8.73 -9.54 -25.66
C GLU A 293 -8.23 -8.75 -24.44
N ASN A 294 -7.07 -9.12 -23.94
CA ASN A 294 -6.54 -8.62 -22.67
C ASN A 294 -5.86 -7.25 -22.72
N LEU A 295 -5.73 -6.66 -23.90
CA LEU A 295 -5.27 -5.29 -24.12
C LEU A 295 -6.39 -4.46 -24.73
N ALA A 296 -6.55 -3.23 -24.28
CA ALA A 296 -7.41 -2.22 -24.90
C ALA A 296 -6.63 -0.95 -25.10
N ALA A 297 -6.85 -0.32 -26.26
CA ALA A 297 -6.32 0.99 -26.59
C ALA A 297 -7.46 1.97 -26.79
N PHE A 298 -7.33 3.11 -26.16
CA PHE A 298 -8.27 4.23 -26.25
C PHE A 298 -7.60 5.42 -26.91
N ASP A 299 -8.36 6.21 -27.64
CA ASP A 299 -7.88 7.48 -28.15
C ASP A 299 -7.46 8.40 -27.00
N LEU A 300 -6.27 8.97 -27.07
CA LEU A 300 -5.69 9.80 -26.02
C LEU A 300 -6.53 11.03 -25.69
N THR A 301 -7.23 11.58 -26.68
CA THR A 301 -7.98 12.85 -26.55
C THR A 301 -9.44 12.61 -26.18
N THR A 302 -10.08 11.64 -26.83
CA THR A 302 -11.53 11.39 -26.67
C THR A 302 -11.86 10.27 -25.69
N GLY A 303 -10.91 9.38 -25.41
CA GLY A 303 -11.15 8.17 -24.63
C GLY A 303 -11.96 7.11 -25.38
N GLU A 304 -12.21 7.25 -26.67
CA GLU A 304 -12.92 6.27 -27.48
C GLU A 304 -12.07 5.02 -27.70
N LEU A 305 -12.71 3.85 -27.60
CA LEU A 305 -12.05 2.57 -27.85
C LEU A 305 -11.60 2.50 -29.31
N GLN A 306 -10.30 2.30 -29.53
CA GLN A 306 -9.71 2.15 -30.86
C GLN A 306 -9.57 0.69 -31.28
N TRP A 307 -9.07 -0.14 -30.37
CA TRP A 307 -8.91 -1.57 -30.60
C TRP A 307 -8.78 -2.36 -29.30
N ARG A 308 -9.06 -3.66 -29.38
CA ARG A 308 -8.72 -4.67 -28.39
C ARG A 308 -7.89 -5.76 -29.04
N SER A 309 -6.97 -6.38 -28.29
CA SER A 309 -6.12 -7.44 -28.79
C SER A 309 -5.57 -8.30 -27.66
N GLY A 310 -5.03 -9.47 -28.02
CA GLY A 310 -4.39 -10.44 -27.14
C GLY A 310 -5.26 -11.65 -26.82
N ASP A 311 -4.65 -12.82 -26.80
CA ASP A 311 -5.32 -14.11 -26.60
C ASP A 311 -5.09 -14.72 -25.20
N TYR A 312 -4.40 -14.00 -24.33
CA TYR A 312 -4.04 -14.47 -23.01
C TYR A 312 -4.94 -13.87 -21.92
N SER A 313 -5.10 -14.61 -20.82
CA SER A 313 -5.70 -14.01 -19.62
C SER A 313 -4.85 -12.83 -19.17
N SER A 314 -5.49 -11.72 -18.81
CA SER A 314 -4.75 -10.54 -18.37
C SER A 314 -3.98 -10.87 -17.09
N SER A 315 -2.80 -10.28 -17.00
CA SER A 315 -1.97 -10.29 -15.82
C SER A 315 -2.07 -8.94 -15.08
N TYR A 316 -1.41 -8.84 -13.95
CA TYR A 316 -1.24 -7.60 -13.21
C TYR A 316 -0.13 -6.69 -13.76
N THR A 317 0.44 -7.05 -14.93
CA THR A 317 1.57 -6.34 -15.53
C THR A 317 1.12 -5.10 -16.29
N SER A 318 1.99 -4.11 -16.33
CA SER A 318 1.84 -2.93 -17.19
C SER A 318 2.30 -3.25 -18.61
N PRO A 319 1.60 -2.76 -19.64
CA PRO A 319 2.09 -2.86 -21.02
C PRO A 319 3.38 -2.06 -21.19
N VAL A 320 4.31 -2.61 -21.97
CA VAL A 320 5.62 -2.01 -22.25
C VAL A 320 5.84 -2.00 -23.77
N LEU A 321 6.30 -0.87 -24.30
CA LEU A 321 6.75 -0.79 -25.67
C LEU A 321 8.18 -1.32 -25.79
N ALA A 322 8.36 -2.31 -26.64
CA ALA A 322 9.68 -2.89 -26.91
C ALA A 322 9.91 -3.09 -28.41
N THR A 323 11.14 -2.87 -28.85
CA THR A 323 11.56 -3.22 -30.21
C THR A 323 12.24 -4.59 -30.17
N LEU A 324 11.63 -5.59 -30.78
CA LEU A 324 12.16 -6.95 -30.84
C LEU A 324 12.62 -7.26 -32.27
N ALA A 325 13.87 -7.66 -32.44
CA ALA A 325 14.46 -7.98 -33.74
C ALA A 325 14.28 -6.87 -34.81
N GLY A 326 14.36 -5.62 -34.40
CA GLY A 326 14.23 -4.47 -35.30
C GLY A 326 12.78 -4.13 -35.71
N LYS A 327 11.80 -4.77 -35.07
CA LYS A 327 10.34 -4.52 -35.26
C LYS A 327 9.70 -4.06 -33.98
#